data_c811c0c1adccb4ebbd9735aa6682ba17
#
_entry.id   c811c0c1adccb4ebbd9735aa6682ba17
#
_cell.length_a   1.000
_cell.length_b   1.000
_cell.length_c   1.000
_cell.angle_alpha   90.00
_cell.angle_beta   90.00
_cell.angle_gamma   90.00
#
_symmetry.space_group_name_H-M   'P 1'
#
loop_
_entity.id
_entity.type
_entity.pdbx_description
1 polymer ?
#
loop_
_entity_poly.entity_id
_entity_poly.type
_entity_poly.pdbx_seq_one_letter_code
_entity_poly.pdbx_strand_id
1 'polypeptide(L)'
;MSGSGLQGKGMKQKFLALAADHRGFKLKETILRFLKSKRIPVRDFGTFSPESCDYPDYILKAAETIRRRQAERAIAVCYTGIGSAIAANKVKGVRAALVQNARQAKLSRAHNDSNMLILGSGFVRPAQAKQIVDVWLKTAFEGGRHAQRVRKISDYERKR
;
A
#
# COMPACT_ATOMS: atom_id res chain seq x y z
N MET A 1 -39.86 -4.63 31.77
CA MET A 1 -38.52 -4.08 31.94
C MET A 1 -37.66 -4.61 30.83
N SER A 2 -37.47 -3.82 29.80
CA SER A 2 -36.80 -4.20 28.56
C SER A 2 -35.40 -3.55 28.55
N GLY A 3 -34.37 -4.37 28.71
CA GLY A 3 -33.00 -3.98 28.53
C GLY A 3 -32.65 -4.03 27.06
N SER A 4 -32.63 -2.89 26.37
CA SER A 4 -32.12 -2.77 25.01
C SER A 4 -30.61 -2.82 25.05
N GLY A 5 -30.03 -3.97 24.75
CA GLY A 5 -28.62 -4.13 24.50
C GLY A 5 -28.22 -3.42 23.20
N LEU A 6 -27.62 -2.26 23.31
CA LEU A 6 -26.89 -1.63 22.21
C LEU A 6 -25.66 -2.47 21.94
N GLN A 7 -25.76 -3.39 20.98
CA GLN A 7 -24.61 -4.06 20.41
C GLN A 7 -23.81 -3.02 19.64
N GLY A 8 -22.72 -2.55 20.24
CA GLY A 8 -21.74 -1.73 19.58
C GLY A 8 -21.22 -2.46 18.33
N LYS A 9 -21.45 -1.89 17.14
CA LYS A 9 -20.80 -2.33 15.92
C LYS A 9 -19.31 -2.18 16.14
N GLY A 10 -18.64 -3.29 16.48
CA GLY A 10 -17.20 -3.34 16.61
C GLY A 10 -16.56 -2.79 15.33
N MET A 11 -15.86 -1.67 15.43
CA MET A 11 -15.06 -1.14 14.33
C MET A 11 -14.06 -2.21 13.95
N LYS A 12 -14.20 -2.80 12.75
CA LYS A 12 -13.21 -3.76 12.23
C LYS A 12 -11.85 -3.06 12.18
N GLN A 13 -10.89 -3.63 12.88
CA GLN A 13 -9.52 -3.11 12.89
C GLN A 13 -9.03 -2.98 11.45
N LYS A 14 -8.63 -1.77 11.05
CA LYS A 14 -8.03 -1.54 9.74
C LYS A 14 -6.68 -2.24 9.67
N PHE A 15 -6.36 -2.78 8.51
CA PHE A 15 -5.11 -3.51 8.24
C PHE A 15 -4.33 -2.80 7.13
N LEU A 16 -3.04 -3.09 7.06
CA LEU A 16 -2.18 -2.78 5.93
C LEU A 16 -2.29 -3.93 4.92
N ALA A 17 -2.68 -3.65 3.69
CA ALA A 17 -2.72 -4.67 2.64
C ALA A 17 -1.33 -4.89 2.06
N LEU A 18 -0.96 -6.13 1.80
CA LEU A 18 0.33 -6.52 1.25
C LEU A 18 0.14 -7.49 0.10
N ALA A 19 0.84 -7.28 -1.02
CA ALA A 19 0.76 -8.14 -2.19
C ALA A 19 2.07 -8.18 -2.96
N ALA A 20 2.29 -9.24 -3.71
CA ALA A 20 3.39 -9.35 -4.67
C ALA A 20 3.07 -10.37 -5.77
N ASP A 21 3.82 -10.32 -6.86
CA ASP A 21 3.93 -11.43 -7.79
C ASP A 21 5.05 -12.41 -7.36
N HIS A 22 5.31 -13.42 -8.18
CA HIS A 22 6.36 -14.41 -7.90
C HIS A 22 7.77 -13.81 -7.79
N ARG A 23 8.08 -12.73 -8.55
CA ARG A 23 9.37 -12.04 -8.50
C ARG A 23 9.52 -11.17 -7.24
N GLY A 24 8.40 -10.69 -6.71
CA GLY A 24 8.36 -9.93 -5.46
C GLY A 24 8.14 -10.79 -4.21
N PHE A 25 7.86 -12.07 -4.35
CA PHE A 25 7.46 -12.95 -3.24
C PHE A 25 8.45 -12.96 -2.07
N LYS A 26 9.74 -13.15 -2.33
CA LYS A 26 10.76 -13.19 -1.26
C LYS A 26 10.84 -11.87 -0.50
N LEU A 27 10.80 -10.76 -1.21
CA LEU A 27 10.84 -9.42 -0.58
C LEU A 27 9.54 -9.15 0.19
N LYS A 28 8.39 -9.56 -0.34
CA LYS A 28 7.10 -9.49 0.36
C LYS A 28 7.16 -10.22 1.70
N GLU A 29 7.70 -11.44 1.73
CA GLU A 29 7.85 -12.22 2.95
C GLU A 29 8.76 -11.51 3.98
N THR A 30 9.81 -10.87 3.52
CA THR A 30 10.69 -10.05 4.39
C THR A 30 9.94 -8.87 4.98
N ILE A 31 9.17 -8.16 4.16
CA ILE A 31 8.33 -7.03 4.61
C ILE A 31 7.26 -7.51 5.58
N LEU A 32 6.61 -8.63 5.29
CA LEU A 32 5.59 -9.21 6.17
C LEU A 32 6.14 -9.49 7.58
N ARG A 33 7.30 -10.16 7.67
CA ARG A 33 7.98 -10.41 8.96
C ARG A 33 8.33 -9.12 9.68
N PHE A 34 8.83 -8.12 8.96
CA PHE A 34 9.14 -6.81 9.51
C PHE A 34 7.89 -6.11 10.08
N LEU A 35 6.79 -6.07 9.34
CA LEU A 35 5.53 -5.47 9.78
C LEU A 35 4.96 -6.19 11.01
N LYS A 36 5.00 -7.51 11.03
CA LYS A 36 4.60 -8.31 12.20
C LYS A 36 5.45 -8.02 13.42
N SER A 37 6.76 -7.86 13.27
CA SER A 37 7.67 -7.50 14.37
C SER A 37 7.34 -6.12 14.96
N LYS A 38 6.77 -5.22 14.18
CA LYS A 38 6.26 -3.91 14.60
C LYS A 38 4.81 -3.94 15.11
N ARG A 39 4.20 -5.12 15.18
CA ARG A 39 2.80 -5.32 15.59
C ARG A 39 1.79 -4.55 14.73
N ILE A 40 2.11 -4.36 13.46
CA ILE A 40 1.22 -3.71 12.49
C ILE A 40 0.27 -4.77 11.94
N PRO A 41 -1.06 -4.58 12.03
CA PRO A 41 -2.03 -5.51 11.42
C PRO A 41 -1.85 -5.53 9.91
N VAL A 42 -1.57 -6.72 9.37
CA VAL A 42 -1.33 -6.94 7.93
C VAL A 42 -2.27 -8.00 7.40
N ARG A 43 -2.80 -7.77 6.20
CA ARG A 43 -3.48 -8.79 5.41
C ARG A 43 -2.70 -9.04 4.13
N ASP A 44 -2.20 -10.26 3.99
CA ASP A 44 -1.44 -10.71 2.83
C ASP A 44 -2.40 -11.24 1.76
N PHE A 45 -2.37 -10.65 0.57
CA PHE A 45 -3.19 -11.03 -0.58
C PHE A 45 -2.44 -11.91 -1.58
N GLY A 46 -1.21 -12.32 -1.26
CA GLY A 46 -0.38 -13.16 -2.11
C GLY A 46 0.50 -12.31 -3.07
N THR A 47 1.27 -13.00 -3.92
CA THR A 47 1.24 -14.48 -4.07
C THR A 47 1.84 -15.17 -2.85
N PHE A 48 1.60 -16.48 -2.76
CA PHE A 48 2.05 -17.30 -1.62
C PHE A 48 3.10 -18.36 -2.02
N SER A 49 3.61 -18.28 -3.25
CA SER A 49 4.64 -19.16 -3.76
C SER A 49 5.54 -18.46 -4.77
N PRO A 50 6.73 -19.01 -5.07
CA PRO A 50 7.63 -18.46 -6.10
C PRO A 50 7.22 -18.85 -7.53
N GLU A 51 6.12 -19.58 -7.71
CA GLU A 51 5.64 -19.98 -9.03
C GLU A 51 5.18 -18.78 -9.86
N SER A 52 5.45 -18.84 -11.16
CA SER A 52 5.09 -17.76 -12.10
C SER A 52 3.61 -17.41 -12.02
N CYS A 53 3.33 -16.12 -11.91
CA CYS A 53 1.98 -15.57 -11.89
C CYS A 53 1.98 -14.15 -12.44
N ASP A 54 0.79 -13.62 -12.72
CA ASP A 54 0.62 -12.28 -13.24
C ASP A 54 0.45 -11.28 -12.10
N TYR A 55 1.31 -10.25 -12.07
CA TYR A 55 1.30 -9.24 -11.00
C TYR A 55 -0.06 -8.55 -10.81
N PRO A 56 -0.85 -8.23 -11.88
CA PRO A 56 -2.12 -7.53 -11.69
C PRO A 56 -3.11 -8.31 -10.82
N ASP A 57 -3.11 -9.63 -10.90
CA ASP A 57 -4.04 -10.49 -10.15
C ASP A 57 -3.93 -10.30 -8.64
N TYR A 58 -2.74 -9.96 -8.14
CA TYR A 58 -2.48 -9.75 -6.72
C TYR A 58 -2.48 -8.28 -6.34
N ILE A 59 -1.85 -7.45 -7.16
CA ILE A 59 -1.70 -6.03 -6.87
C ILE A 59 -3.06 -5.32 -6.85
N LEU A 60 -3.95 -5.65 -7.78
CA LEU A 60 -5.29 -5.09 -7.84
C LEU A 60 -6.14 -5.48 -6.60
N LYS A 61 -5.97 -6.70 -6.07
CA LYS A 61 -6.66 -7.11 -4.83
C LYS A 61 -6.29 -6.20 -3.65
N ALA A 62 -5.00 -5.90 -3.49
CA ALA A 62 -4.55 -4.99 -2.44
C ALA A 62 -5.03 -3.55 -2.69
N ALA A 63 -4.95 -3.05 -3.91
CA ALA A 63 -5.40 -1.72 -4.28
C ALA A 63 -6.91 -1.53 -4.05
N GLU A 64 -7.72 -2.55 -4.37
CA GLU A 64 -9.17 -2.52 -4.17
C GLU A 64 -9.57 -2.39 -2.68
N THR A 65 -8.72 -2.84 -1.75
CA THR A 65 -9.01 -2.65 -0.31
C THR A 65 -9.00 -1.18 0.08
N ILE A 66 -8.16 -0.37 -0.57
CA ILE A 66 -8.12 1.08 -0.37
C ILE A 66 -9.41 1.70 -0.92
N ARG A 67 -9.79 1.37 -2.15
CA ARG A 67 -11.04 1.86 -2.75
C ARG A 67 -12.26 1.54 -1.90
N ARG A 68 -12.30 0.33 -1.33
CA ARG A 68 -13.38 -0.14 -0.46
C ARG A 68 -13.28 0.36 0.99
N ARG A 69 -12.26 1.17 1.31
CA ARG A 69 -11.99 1.67 2.67
C ARG A 69 -11.79 0.58 3.72
N GLN A 70 -11.38 -0.60 3.30
CA GLN A 70 -11.03 -1.73 4.17
C GLN A 70 -9.60 -1.58 4.71
N ALA A 71 -8.70 -1.02 3.90
CA ALA A 71 -7.36 -0.64 4.28
C ALA A 71 -7.14 0.85 4.01
N GLU A 72 -6.36 1.52 4.84
CA GLU A 72 -5.93 2.90 4.58
C GLU A 72 -4.72 2.95 3.67
N ARG A 73 -3.87 1.93 3.73
CA ARG A 73 -2.62 1.84 3.00
C ARG A 73 -2.36 0.42 2.52
N ALA A 74 -1.58 0.31 1.46
CA ALA A 74 -1.14 -0.96 0.92
C ALA A 74 0.34 -0.90 0.51
N ILE A 75 0.99 -2.06 0.45
CA ILE A 75 2.34 -2.24 -0.08
C ILE A 75 2.29 -3.33 -1.14
N ALA A 76 2.96 -3.13 -2.26
CA ALA A 76 3.07 -4.14 -3.29
C ALA A 76 4.49 -4.24 -3.86
N VAL A 77 4.85 -5.45 -4.26
CA VAL A 77 6.18 -5.76 -4.77
C VAL A 77 6.07 -6.59 -6.05
N CYS A 78 6.76 -6.15 -7.10
CA CYS A 78 7.09 -7.00 -8.26
C CYS A 78 8.56 -6.80 -8.62
N TYR A 79 9.03 -7.25 -9.77
CA TYR A 79 10.45 -7.16 -10.09
C TYR A 79 10.94 -5.72 -10.28
N THR A 80 10.29 -4.95 -11.16
CA THR A 80 10.64 -3.55 -11.42
C THR A 80 9.83 -2.57 -10.55
N GLY A 81 8.65 -2.97 -10.10
CA GLY A 81 7.63 -2.11 -9.49
C GLY A 81 6.82 -1.30 -10.51
N ILE A 82 7.27 -1.22 -11.77
CA ILE A 82 6.64 -0.36 -12.79
C ILE A 82 5.23 -0.84 -13.11
N GLY A 83 5.07 -2.13 -13.47
CA GLY A 83 3.77 -2.68 -13.81
C GLY A 83 2.79 -2.63 -12.63
N SER A 84 3.27 -2.90 -11.42
CA SER A 84 2.48 -2.79 -10.20
C SER A 84 1.99 -1.36 -9.94
N ALA A 85 2.84 -0.35 -10.17
CA ALA A 85 2.45 1.05 -10.04
C ALA A 85 1.40 1.46 -11.08
N ILE A 86 1.56 1.01 -12.32
CA ILE A 86 0.58 1.26 -13.40
C ILE A 86 -0.77 0.64 -13.03
N ALA A 87 -0.79 -0.64 -12.67
CA ALA A 87 -2.02 -1.36 -12.32
C ALA A 87 -2.72 -0.72 -11.11
N ALA A 88 -1.99 -0.49 -10.03
CA ALA A 88 -2.53 0.08 -8.81
C ALA A 88 -3.18 1.45 -9.03
N ASN A 89 -2.54 2.32 -9.82
CA ASN A 89 -3.07 3.66 -10.12
C ASN A 89 -4.29 3.67 -11.05
N LYS A 90 -4.70 2.53 -11.60
CA LYS A 90 -5.99 2.40 -12.30
C LYS A 90 -7.16 2.29 -11.33
N VAL A 91 -6.91 1.95 -10.08
CA VAL A 91 -7.95 1.80 -9.06
C VAL A 91 -8.29 3.16 -8.45
N LYS A 92 -9.57 3.50 -8.46
CA LYS A 92 -10.07 4.79 -7.97
C LYS A 92 -9.69 5.01 -6.49
N GLY A 93 -9.14 6.18 -6.20
CA GLY A 93 -8.70 6.56 -4.85
C GLY A 93 -7.29 6.08 -4.48
N VAL A 94 -6.63 5.31 -5.34
CA VAL A 94 -5.25 4.84 -5.11
C VAL A 94 -4.25 5.84 -5.67
N ARG A 95 -3.28 6.22 -4.83
CA ARG A 95 -2.10 6.98 -5.20
C ARG A 95 -0.88 6.12 -4.89
N ALA A 96 -0.53 5.28 -5.86
CA ALA A 96 0.59 4.35 -5.76
C ALA A 96 1.89 5.03 -6.16
N ALA A 97 2.88 4.98 -5.28
CA ALA A 97 4.19 5.56 -5.49
C ALA A 97 5.24 4.45 -5.63
N LEU A 98 5.90 4.39 -6.78
CA LEU A 98 7.08 3.57 -6.99
C LEU A 98 8.29 4.31 -6.42
N VAL A 99 8.94 3.72 -5.43
CA VAL A 99 10.09 4.31 -4.75
C VAL A 99 11.27 3.34 -4.67
N GLN A 100 12.48 3.88 -4.64
CA GLN A 100 13.72 3.10 -4.58
C GLN A 100 14.57 3.42 -3.36
N ASN A 101 14.20 4.44 -2.60
CA ASN A 101 14.93 4.86 -1.40
C ASN A 101 14.02 5.54 -0.38
N ALA A 102 14.52 5.70 0.83
CA ALA A 102 13.78 6.29 1.94
C ALA A 102 13.38 7.75 1.69
N ARG A 103 14.20 8.52 0.96
CA ARG A 103 13.88 9.92 0.62
C ARG A 103 12.66 10.01 -0.29
N GLN A 104 12.59 9.18 -1.35
CA GLN A 104 11.42 9.12 -2.22
C GLN A 104 10.17 8.66 -1.43
N ALA A 105 10.32 7.68 -0.56
CA ALA A 105 9.23 7.21 0.30
C ALA A 105 8.67 8.34 1.17
N LYS A 106 9.55 9.09 1.84
CA LYS A 106 9.19 10.26 2.63
C LYS A 106 8.43 11.30 1.80
N LEU A 107 8.99 11.69 0.65
CA LEU A 107 8.40 12.71 -0.20
C LEU A 107 7.08 12.26 -0.82
N SER A 108 6.91 10.98 -1.15
CA SER A 108 5.65 10.45 -1.66
C SER A 108 4.50 10.59 -0.66
N ARG A 109 4.82 10.46 0.64
CA ARG A 109 3.86 10.70 1.71
C ARG A 109 3.65 12.19 1.94
N ALA A 110 4.74 12.92 2.18
CA ALA A 110 4.70 14.34 2.55
C ALA A 110 4.02 15.20 1.48
N HIS A 111 4.28 14.93 0.21
CA HIS A 111 3.80 15.75 -0.91
C HIS A 111 2.58 15.19 -1.64
N ASN A 112 2.47 13.87 -1.78
CA ASN A 112 1.46 13.24 -2.63
C ASN A 112 0.40 12.47 -1.85
N ASP A 113 0.55 12.38 -0.53
CA ASP A 113 -0.31 11.56 0.31
C ASP A 113 -0.49 10.15 -0.28
N SER A 114 0.62 9.56 -0.73
CA SER A 114 0.60 8.23 -1.33
C SER A 114 0.01 7.22 -0.34
N ASN A 115 -0.96 6.44 -0.78
CA ASN A 115 -1.61 5.43 0.05
C ASN A 115 -1.26 4.01 -0.37
N MET A 116 -0.46 3.86 -1.43
CA MET A 116 0.11 2.58 -1.83
C MET A 116 1.58 2.73 -2.17
N LEU A 117 2.40 1.94 -1.50
CA LEU A 117 3.85 1.89 -1.71
C LEU A 117 4.18 0.76 -2.66
N ILE A 118 4.92 1.05 -3.71
CA ILE A 118 5.37 0.05 -4.68
C ILE A 118 6.89 -0.07 -4.64
N LEU A 119 7.37 -1.30 -4.54
CA LEU A 119 8.79 -1.62 -4.56
C LEU A 119 9.12 -2.59 -5.70
N GLY A 120 10.32 -2.43 -6.26
CA GLY A 120 10.89 -3.35 -7.22
C GLY A 120 11.94 -4.25 -6.56
N SER A 121 11.72 -5.56 -6.49
CA SER A 121 12.64 -6.51 -5.87
C SER A 121 13.99 -6.58 -6.58
N GLY A 122 14.05 -6.23 -7.85
CA GLY A 122 15.30 -6.14 -8.61
C GLY A 122 16.11 -4.86 -8.35
N PHE A 123 15.55 -3.89 -7.63
CA PHE A 123 16.12 -2.55 -7.44
C PHE A 123 16.28 -2.16 -5.97
N VAL A 124 15.66 -2.87 -5.06
CA VAL A 124 15.66 -2.58 -3.62
C VAL A 124 16.10 -3.83 -2.85
N ARG A 125 17.13 -3.68 -2.04
CA ARG A 125 17.61 -4.76 -1.16
C ARG A 125 16.69 -4.91 0.06
N PRO A 126 16.64 -6.09 0.71
CA PRO A 126 15.78 -6.32 1.88
C PRO A 126 15.96 -5.29 3.01
N ALA A 127 17.20 -4.92 3.35
CA ALA A 127 17.45 -3.91 4.37
C ALA A 127 16.93 -2.52 3.99
N GLN A 128 17.09 -2.12 2.73
CA GLN A 128 16.54 -0.88 2.19
C GLN A 128 15.00 -0.89 2.20
N ALA A 129 14.39 -2.03 1.84
CA ALA A 129 12.94 -2.17 1.85
C ALA A 129 12.36 -1.93 3.23
N LYS A 130 12.97 -2.48 4.29
CA LYS A 130 12.54 -2.23 5.67
C LYS A 130 12.63 -0.75 6.04
N GLN A 131 13.72 -0.08 5.68
CA GLN A 131 13.90 1.36 5.91
C GLN A 131 12.87 2.19 5.14
N ILE A 132 12.64 1.87 3.87
CA ILE A 132 11.64 2.52 3.02
C ILE A 132 10.26 2.40 3.64
N VAL A 133 9.86 1.20 4.02
CA VAL A 133 8.55 0.91 4.64
C VAL A 133 8.39 1.67 5.95
N ASP A 134 9.40 1.65 6.82
CA ASP A 134 9.35 2.34 8.11
C ASP A 134 9.17 3.85 7.93
N VAL A 135 9.96 4.47 7.05
CA VAL A 135 9.86 5.90 6.75
C VAL A 135 8.50 6.24 6.14
N TRP A 136 8.02 5.43 5.18
CA TRP A 136 6.74 5.65 4.53
C TRP A 136 5.56 5.56 5.51
N LEU A 137 5.57 4.60 6.42
CA LEU A 137 4.52 4.44 7.42
C LEU A 137 4.47 5.59 8.43
N LYS A 138 5.64 6.15 8.79
CA LYS A 138 5.77 7.20 9.81
C LYS A 138 5.59 8.62 9.27
N THR A 139 5.68 8.83 7.96
CA THR A 139 5.61 10.17 7.39
C THR A 139 4.16 10.62 7.23
N ALA A 140 3.83 11.77 7.78
CA ALA A 140 2.53 12.41 7.61
C ALA A 140 2.46 13.21 6.30
N PHE A 141 1.24 13.43 5.80
CA PHE A 141 1.01 14.35 4.70
C PHE A 141 1.14 15.79 5.19
N GLU A 142 1.88 16.63 4.46
CA GLU A 142 2.11 18.02 4.85
C GLU A 142 0.92 18.94 4.57
N GLY A 143 0.04 18.58 3.65
CA GLY A 143 -1.09 19.45 3.26
C GLY A 143 -0.65 20.69 2.51
N GLY A 144 -1.25 21.84 2.83
CA GLY A 144 -0.91 23.12 2.22
C GLY A 144 -1.03 23.09 0.69
N ARG A 145 0.00 23.59 0.00
CA ARG A 145 0.07 23.59 -1.48
C ARG A 145 -0.04 22.18 -2.10
N HIS A 146 0.40 21.16 -1.37
CA HIS A 146 0.32 19.76 -1.82
C HIS A 146 -1.11 19.25 -1.81
N ALA A 147 -1.92 19.64 -0.85
CA ALA A 147 -3.34 19.26 -0.77
C ALA A 147 -4.12 19.73 -2.01
N GLN A 148 -3.84 20.94 -2.49
CA GLN A 148 -4.46 21.46 -3.72
C GLN A 148 -4.10 20.60 -4.94
N ARG A 149 -2.86 20.16 -5.06
CA ARG A 149 -2.39 19.31 -6.17
C ARG A 149 -3.02 17.91 -6.11
N VAL A 150 -3.04 17.30 -4.95
CA VAL A 150 -3.69 15.99 -4.73
C VAL A 150 -5.19 16.08 -5.04
N ARG A 151 -5.84 17.17 -4.65
CA ARG A 151 -7.26 17.39 -4.95
C ARG A 151 -7.53 17.45 -6.46
N LYS A 152 -6.67 18.10 -7.24
CA LYS A 152 -6.80 18.15 -8.71
C LYS A 152 -6.72 16.76 -9.34
N ILE A 153 -5.88 15.88 -8.81
CA ILE A 153 -5.83 14.47 -9.25
C ILE A 153 -7.15 13.77 -8.94
N SER A 154 -7.65 13.90 -7.72
CA SER A 154 -8.92 13.30 -7.30
C SER A 154 -10.12 13.85 -8.09
N ASP A 155 -10.11 15.15 -8.42
CA ASP A 155 -11.16 15.79 -9.23
C ASP A 155 -11.17 15.23 -10.66
N TYR A 156 -9.99 15.03 -11.26
CA TYR A 156 -9.87 14.43 -12.58
C TYR A 156 -10.37 12.97 -12.57
N GLU A 157 -10.02 12.21 -11.55
CA GLU A 157 -10.46 10.82 -11.39
C GLU A 157 -11.99 10.70 -11.28
N ARG A 158 -12.66 11.62 -10.59
CA ARG A 158 -14.13 11.62 -10.45
C ARG A 158 -14.89 11.86 -11.75
N LYS A 159 -14.25 12.48 -12.74
CA LYS A 159 -14.86 12.78 -14.04
C LYS A 159 -14.88 11.59 -15.02
N ARG A 160 -14.32 10.44 -14.61
CA ARG A 160 -14.22 9.22 -15.45
C ARG A 160 -15.21 8.15 -15.04
#